data_ec4c92fe2e2f5e1da287de9d2e438261
#
_entry.id   ec4c92fe2e2f5e1da287de9d2e438261
#
_cell.length_a   1.000
_cell.length_b   1.000
_cell.length_c   1.000
_cell.angle_alpha   90.00
_cell.angle_beta   90.00
_cell.angle_gamma   90.00
#
_symmetry.space_group_name_H-M   'P 1'
#
loop_
_entity.id
_entity.type
_entity.pdbx_description
1 polymer ?
#
loop_
_entity_poly.entity_id
_entity_poly.type
_entity_poly.pdbx_seq_one_letter_code
_entity_poly.pdbx_strand_id
1 'polypeptide(L)'
;MPTHREVRIAIVILVACAGAAPLRAQSTNPRVDSIFSAFDKRDSPGCAVSVVDSGRTVFAKGYGMASLEHDVPITPSSAFYAASVSKQFTAFAVALLAQQGKLSLDDDVRKWIPEVPNFGKTITVRNLIHHTSGLRDYFGLLGMTGWPSDGPVTEARFLDLVSRQKALNFDPGSRHLYSNTGYVLLSILVKRVSGKSLREYADTAIFGPLGMSDSHFRDDHTALVKNRALAYSPNGTTWQMDVPGFDVVGDGGLFTTADDMAKWARNFDDHTVGGDELAARVLTRGRLTSGDSIPYAFGLIHGSYRGQPIIEHGGAYGGYRTQLLRFPVQRFAVVTLCNAATANASRLSQSVAAVYLGDRLAPVAQAVSAAAPTAASTVRLSREQLARYAGAYWNAKTETLRRIEVRDSTLAVADTPFLLVPVSETTFRVTMVDFTVAFAAGHDGSVVLEETGPNGDKATYRRVPAPKTNAQTLAGFAGDYVSDELDVTWRIEPRGGNLVIRRGAVPDVTLQPVFAETFSSPLGVVRFVRVNGRVTRLVVGAGRVTGFSFRRASRD
;
A
#
# COMPACT_ATOMS: atom_id res chain seq x y z
N MET A 1 80.64 43.40 -6.93
CA MET A 1 79.46 43.47 -7.79
C MET A 1 78.90 42.09 -7.85
N PRO A 2 77.74 41.77 -7.24
CA PRO A 2 77.07 40.48 -7.40
C PRO A 2 75.92 40.63 -8.43
N THR A 3 75.88 39.68 -9.32
CA THR A 3 74.91 39.54 -10.41
C THR A 3 73.55 39.01 -9.91
N HIS A 4 72.51 39.73 -10.17
CA HIS A 4 71.11 39.33 -9.92
C HIS A 4 70.71 38.17 -10.86
N ARG A 5 70.30 37.06 -10.32
CA ARG A 5 69.68 35.94 -11.01
C ARG A 5 68.15 36.08 -10.84
N GLU A 6 67.46 36.45 -11.91
CA GLU A 6 65.98 36.43 -11.93
C GLU A 6 65.44 35.01 -11.96
N VAL A 7 64.64 34.65 -10.97
CA VAL A 7 63.88 33.39 -10.94
C VAL A 7 62.52 33.66 -11.56
N ARG A 8 62.28 33.13 -12.75
CA ARG A 8 60.94 33.12 -13.38
C ARG A 8 60.12 31.97 -12.83
N ILE A 9 59.11 32.31 -12.03
CA ILE A 9 58.10 31.33 -11.55
C ILE A 9 57.06 31.20 -12.67
N ALA A 10 56.99 30.01 -13.29
CA ALA A 10 55.95 29.62 -14.20
C ALA A 10 54.73 29.15 -13.41
N ILE A 11 53.65 29.93 -13.34
CA ILE A 11 52.36 29.52 -12.78
C ILE A 11 51.67 28.64 -13.82
N VAL A 12 51.61 27.34 -13.57
CA VAL A 12 50.76 26.38 -14.33
C VAL A 12 49.36 26.45 -13.76
N ILE A 13 48.45 27.10 -14.47
CA ILE A 13 47.02 27.10 -14.14
C ILE A 13 46.43 25.77 -14.63
N LEU A 14 46.22 24.84 -13.71
CA LEU A 14 45.45 23.62 -13.97
C LEU A 14 43.95 24.04 -14.05
N VAL A 15 43.43 24.18 -15.26
CA VAL A 15 41.97 24.30 -15.46
C VAL A 15 41.36 22.92 -15.27
N ALA A 16 40.81 22.67 -14.08
CA ALA A 16 39.98 21.50 -13.83
C ALA A 16 38.67 21.68 -14.58
N CYS A 17 38.57 21.10 -15.78
CA CYS A 17 37.28 20.88 -16.43
C CYS A 17 36.44 19.94 -15.55
N ALA A 18 35.62 20.52 -14.70
CA ALA A 18 34.51 19.79 -14.09
C ALA A 18 33.60 19.30 -15.23
N GLY A 19 33.78 18.06 -15.65
CA GLY A 19 32.92 17.42 -16.64
C GLY A 19 31.50 17.39 -16.09
N ALA A 20 30.64 18.27 -16.59
CA ALA A 20 29.20 18.12 -16.44
C ALA A 20 28.85 16.74 -17.04
N ALA A 21 28.37 15.82 -16.19
CA ALA A 21 27.88 14.54 -16.68
C ALA A 21 26.80 14.85 -17.76
N PRO A 22 26.87 14.23 -18.94
CA PRO A 22 25.92 14.51 -19.99
C PRO A 22 24.53 14.19 -19.47
N LEU A 23 23.61 15.17 -19.50
CA LEU A 23 22.18 14.94 -19.33
C LEU A 23 21.79 13.86 -20.36
N ARG A 24 21.49 12.67 -19.85
CA ARG A 24 21.09 11.54 -20.71
C ARG A 24 19.79 11.97 -21.40
N ALA A 25 19.80 12.05 -22.71
CA ALA A 25 18.61 12.40 -23.49
C ALA A 25 17.48 11.46 -23.11
N GLN A 26 16.31 12.03 -22.75
CA GLN A 26 15.13 11.22 -22.45
C GLN A 26 14.66 10.50 -23.71
N SER A 27 14.22 9.26 -23.54
CA SER A 27 13.70 8.45 -24.66
C SER A 27 12.40 9.04 -25.21
N THR A 28 12.15 8.84 -26.50
CA THR A 28 10.90 9.26 -27.14
C THR A 28 10.13 8.05 -27.65
N ASN A 29 8.83 7.98 -27.34
CA ASN A 29 7.88 7.03 -27.90
C ASN A 29 6.49 7.67 -27.84
N PRO A 30 5.94 8.16 -28.96
CA PRO A 30 4.68 8.89 -28.96
C PRO A 30 3.50 8.12 -28.37
N ARG A 31 3.50 6.78 -28.48
CA ARG A 31 2.44 5.94 -27.88
C ARG A 31 2.55 5.90 -26.36
N VAL A 32 3.77 5.88 -25.80
CA VAL A 32 4.00 5.97 -24.36
C VAL A 32 3.72 7.39 -23.89
N ASP A 33 4.19 8.40 -24.63
CA ASP A 33 3.96 9.82 -24.29
C ASP A 33 2.46 10.13 -24.16
N SER A 34 1.63 9.56 -25.05
CA SER A 34 0.17 9.76 -24.97
C SER A 34 -0.46 9.17 -23.69
N ILE A 35 0.11 8.11 -23.12
CA ILE A 35 -0.37 7.52 -21.84
C ILE A 35 -0.17 8.49 -20.68
N PHE A 36 0.92 9.25 -20.68
CA PHE A 36 1.28 10.18 -19.62
C PHE A 36 0.88 11.63 -19.91
N SER A 37 0.21 11.93 -21.02
CA SER A 37 -0.13 13.30 -21.46
C SER A 37 -0.92 14.10 -20.41
N ALA A 38 -1.74 13.45 -19.59
CA ALA A 38 -2.47 14.11 -18.52
C ALA A 38 -1.56 14.66 -17.41
N PHE A 39 -0.36 14.09 -17.25
CA PHE A 39 0.65 14.46 -16.25
C PHE A 39 1.76 15.35 -16.83
N ASP A 40 1.92 15.40 -18.15
CA ASP A 40 3.00 16.16 -18.82
C ASP A 40 2.69 17.65 -18.90
N LYS A 41 2.65 18.29 -17.74
CA LYS A 41 2.31 19.71 -17.57
C LYS A 41 3.25 20.37 -16.57
N ARG A 42 3.46 21.68 -16.70
CA ARG A 42 4.29 22.46 -15.79
C ARG A 42 3.61 22.81 -14.47
N ASP A 43 2.30 22.71 -14.40
CA ASP A 43 1.47 22.99 -13.23
C ASP A 43 0.93 21.72 -12.54
N SER A 44 1.48 20.56 -12.88
CA SER A 44 1.04 19.28 -12.38
C SER A 44 2.22 18.41 -11.90
N PRO A 45 2.09 17.70 -10.77
CA PRO A 45 2.96 16.59 -10.47
C PRO A 45 2.76 15.49 -11.51
N GLY A 46 3.65 14.52 -11.56
CA GLY A 46 3.62 13.53 -12.62
C GLY A 46 4.31 12.23 -12.30
N CYS A 47 5.01 11.65 -13.29
CA CYS A 47 5.58 10.31 -13.17
C CYS A 47 6.93 10.20 -13.88
N ALA A 48 7.84 9.38 -13.33
CA ALA A 48 8.97 8.79 -14.04
C ALA A 48 8.64 7.35 -14.44
N VAL A 49 9.03 6.96 -15.65
CA VAL A 49 8.82 5.61 -16.17
C VAL A 49 10.10 5.08 -16.80
N SER A 50 10.40 3.78 -16.53
CA SER A 50 11.44 3.03 -17.22
C SER A 50 10.89 1.70 -17.72
N VAL A 51 11.33 1.30 -18.92
CA VAL A 51 10.99 0.01 -19.54
C VAL A 51 12.27 -0.80 -19.73
N VAL A 52 12.24 -2.02 -19.23
CA VAL A 52 13.31 -3.01 -19.42
C VAL A 52 12.79 -4.09 -20.37
N ASP A 53 13.54 -4.36 -21.42
CA ASP A 53 13.27 -5.48 -22.34
C ASP A 53 14.56 -6.29 -22.52
N SER A 54 14.49 -7.59 -22.27
CA SER A 54 15.60 -8.52 -22.44
C SER A 54 16.90 -8.05 -21.78
N GLY A 55 16.80 -7.56 -20.54
CA GLY A 55 17.93 -7.07 -19.73
C GLY A 55 18.46 -5.68 -20.09
N ARG A 56 17.77 -4.94 -20.98
CA ARG A 56 18.18 -3.59 -21.39
C ARG A 56 17.09 -2.58 -21.07
N THR A 57 17.48 -1.40 -20.56
CA THR A 57 16.55 -0.28 -20.47
C THR A 57 16.34 0.31 -21.86
N VAL A 58 15.15 0.08 -22.44
CA VAL A 58 14.79 0.50 -23.80
C VAL A 58 14.04 1.83 -23.84
N PHE A 59 13.53 2.28 -22.67
CA PHE A 59 12.85 3.56 -22.52
C PHE A 59 13.04 4.09 -21.10
N ALA A 60 13.30 5.39 -20.94
CA ALA A 60 13.30 6.07 -19.66
C ALA A 60 12.93 7.54 -19.87
N LYS A 61 11.87 8.03 -19.17
CA LYS A 61 11.38 9.40 -19.28
C LYS A 61 10.61 9.86 -18.05
N GLY A 62 10.70 11.17 -17.76
CA GLY A 62 9.88 11.86 -16.78
C GLY A 62 8.81 12.72 -17.44
N TYR A 63 7.67 12.86 -16.77
CA TYR A 63 6.52 13.67 -17.17
C TYR A 63 6.04 14.47 -15.97
N GLY A 64 5.77 15.79 -16.16
CA GLY A 64 5.35 16.69 -15.09
C GLY A 64 6.49 17.13 -14.17
N MET A 65 6.15 17.66 -13.01
CA MET A 65 7.05 18.36 -12.11
C MET A 65 7.39 17.55 -10.86
N ALA A 66 8.69 17.48 -10.55
CA ALA A 66 9.21 16.92 -9.29
C ALA A 66 8.99 17.88 -8.10
N SER A 67 9.06 19.18 -8.36
CA SER A 67 8.69 20.23 -7.42
C SER A 67 7.88 21.29 -8.15
N LEU A 68 6.67 21.53 -7.70
CA LEU A 68 5.82 22.61 -8.21
C LEU A 68 6.28 23.97 -7.69
N GLU A 69 6.88 24.00 -6.49
CA GLU A 69 7.35 25.24 -5.86
C GLU A 69 8.61 25.79 -6.53
N HIS A 70 9.41 24.91 -7.15
CA HIS A 70 10.73 25.28 -7.71
C HIS A 70 10.83 25.04 -9.21
N ASP A 71 9.72 24.75 -9.88
CA ASP A 71 9.68 24.46 -11.33
C ASP A 71 10.67 23.38 -11.77
N VAL A 72 10.90 22.36 -10.92
CA VAL A 72 11.83 21.27 -11.21
C VAL A 72 11.09 20.15 -11.95
N PRO A 73 11.46 19.83 -13.20
CA PRO A 73 10.82 18.76 -13.94
C PRO A 73 11.23 17.37 -13.41
N ILE A 74 10.36 16.39 -13.59
CA ILE A 74 10.67 14.98 -13.33
C ILE A 74 11.62 14.45 -14.40
N THR A 75 12.62 13.70 -13.95
CA THR A 75 13.53 12.93 -14.79
C THR A 75 13.55 11.46 -14.35
N PRO A 76 14.09 10.53 -15.15
CA PRO A 76 14.28 9.14 -14.73
C PRO A 76 15.15 8.97 -13.48
N SER A 77 16.01 9.95 -13.16
CA SER A 77 16.86 10.01 -11.96
C SER A 77 16.24 10.80 -10.80
N SER A 78 15.02 11.32 -10.92
CA SER A 78 14.30 11.89 -9.78
C SER A 78 14.00 10.82 -8.74
N ALA A 79 14.24 11.13 -7.46
CA ALA A 79 14.07 10.20 -6.36
C ALA A 79 12.63 10.24 -5.80
N PHE A 80 11.95 9.12 -5.82
CA PHE A 80 10.58 8.95 -5.32
C PHE A 80 10.57 8.04 -4.09
N TYR A 81 9.65 8.31 -3.18
CA TYR A 81 9.32 7.36 -2.13
C TYR A 81 8.58 6.16 -2.73
N ALA A 82 9.20 4.98 -2.64
CA ALA A 82 8.70 3.76 -3.29
C ALA A 82 7.50 3.12 -2.57
N ALA A 83 7.15 3.61 -1.38
CA ALA A 83 6.12 3.05 -0.52
C ALA A 83 6.26 1.52 -0.40
N SER A 84 5.20 0.74 -0.61
CA SER A 84 5.22 -0.71 -0.42
C SER A 84 6.09 -1.49 -1.41
N VAL A 85 6.57 -0.89 -2.50
CA VAL A 85 7.60 -1.50 -3.36
C VAL A 85 8.90 -1.76 -2.59
N SER A 86 9.16 -1.01 -1.50
CA SER A 86 10.25 -1.23 -0.55
C SER A 86 10.30 -2.64 0.03
N LYS A 87 9.15 -3.29 0.16
CA LYS A 87 9.02 -4.62 0.77
C LYS A 87 9.84 -5.70 0.06
N GLN A 88 10.02 -5.57 -1.25
CA GLN A 88 10.86 -6.47 -2.03
C GLN A 88 12.30 -6.49 -1.50
N PHE A 89 12.85 -5.33 -1.23
CA PHE A 89 14.23 -5.17 -0.74
C PHE A 89 14.36 -5.63 0.70
N THR A 90 13.37 -5.37 1.55
CA THR A 90 13.34 -5.84 2.94
C THR A 90 13.31 -7.37 3.01
N ALA A 91 12.40 -8.00 2.26
CA ALA A 91 12.30 -9.46 2.19
C ALA A 91 13.54 -10.09 1.56
N PHE A 92 14.14 -9.44 0.55
CA PHE A 92 15.37 -9.88 -0.08
C PHE A 92 16.57 -9.81 0.88
N ALA A 93 16.67 -8.74 1.69
CA ALA A 93 17.68 -8.62 2.74
C ALA A 93 17.58 -9.77 3.77
N VAL A 94 16.37 -10.11 4.21
CA VAL A 94 16.13 -11.26 5.10
C VAL A 94 16.51 -12.57 4.41
N ALA A 95 16.17 -12.73 3.13
CA ALA A 95 16.51 -13.93 2.36
C ALA A 95 18.04 -14.09 2.18
N LEU A 96 18.79 -12.99 1.99
CA LEU A 96 20.26 -13.00 1.97
C LEU A 96 20.85 -13.45 3.32
N LEU A 97 20.30 -12.96 4.44
CA LEU A 97 20.74 -13.39 5.77
C LEU A 97 20.44 -14.87 6.01
N ALA A 98 19.30 -15.36 5.53
CA ALA A 98 18.94 -16.78 5.61
C ALA A 98 19.86 -17.64 4.72
N GLN A 99 20.22 -17.18 3.52
CA GLN A 99 21.19 -17.85 2.63
C GLN A 99 22.58 -17.94 3.29
N GLN A 100 22.96 -16.90 4.05
CA GLN A 100 24.22 -16.88 4.83
C GLN A 100 24.17 -17.75 6.11
N GLY A 101 23.06 -18.43 6.38
CA GLY A 101 22.87 -19.25 7.59
C GLY A 101 22.77 -18.47 8.89
N LYS A 102 22.55 -17.13 8.83
CA LYS A 102 22.48 -16.27 10.02
C LYS A 102 21.13 -16.35 10.72
N LEU A 103 20.08 -16.77 10.02
CA LEU A 103 18.73 -17.03 10.55
C LEU A 103 18.05 -18.13 9.74
N SER A 104 17.00 -18.74 10.32
CA SER A 104 16.05 -19.56 9.57
C SER A 104 14.77 -18.79 9.33
N LEU A 105 14.16 -18.95 8.15
CA LEU A 105 12.83 -18.40 7.88
C LEU A 105 11.75 -18.99 8.81
N ASP A 106 12.02 -20.15 9.41
CA ASP A 106 11.13 -20.83 10.33
C ASP A 106 11.45 -20.56 11.81
N ASP A 107 12.44 -19.70 12.10
CA ASP A 107 12.70 -19.18 13.45
C ASP A 107 11.47 -18.43 13.97
N ASP A 108 11.15 -18.61 15.26
CA ASP A 108 10.22 -17.75 15.96
C ASP A 108 10.77 -16.32 15.99
N VAL A 109 9.97 -15.35 15.55
CA VAL A 109 10.37 -13.93 15.49
C VAL A 109 10.86 -13.40 16.84
N ARG A 110 10.36 -13.94 17.96
CA ARG A 110 10.73 -13.54 19.34
C ARG A 110 12.17 -13.92 19.71
N LYS A 111 12.77 -14.86 18.99
CA LYS A 111 14.22 -15.14 19.10
C LYS A 111 15.06 -13.88 18.86
N TRP A 112 14.59 -13.03 17.96
CA TRP A 112 15.27 -11.83 17.52
C TRP A 112 14.62 -10.56 18.04
N ILE A 113 13.29 -10.58 18.25
CA ILE A 113 12.46 -9.44 18.67
C ILE A 113 11.59 -9.86 19.85
N PRO A 114 12.16 -9.94 21.08
CA PRO A 114 11.44 -10.38 22.27
C PRO A 114 10.29 -9.45 22.69
N GLU A 115 10.22 -8.24 22.15
CA GLU A 115 9.13 -7.29 22.35
C GLU A 115 7.82 -7.76 21.69
N VAL A 116 7.86 -8.65 20.71
CA VAL A 116 6.64 -9.26 20.17
C VAL A 116 6.02 -10.15 21.23
N PRO A 117 4.76 -9.92 21.65
CA PRO A 117 4.15 -10.66 22.74
C PRO A 117 4.02 -12.16 22.44
N ASN A 118 4.01 -12.96 23.50
CA ASN A 118 3.67 -14.36 23.39
C ASN A 118 2.14 -14.51 23.33
N PHE A 119 1.60 -14.70 22.14
CA PHE A 119 0.17 -14.96 21.93
C PHE A 119 -0.24 -16.43 22.11
N GLY A 120 0.64 -17.28 22.68
CA GLY A 120 0.45 -18.73 22.75
C GLY A 120 0.59 -19.45 21.42
N LYS A 121 1.10 -18.77 20.40
CA LYS A 121 1.31 -19.26 19.04
C LYS A 121 2.69 -18.82 18.55
N THR A 122 3.35 -19.66 17.76
CA THR A 122 4.61 -19.31 17.09
C THR A 122 4.33 -18.43 15.87
N ILE A 123 4.99 -17.29 15.81
CA ILE A 123 5.03 -16.44 14.63
C ILE A 123 6.40 -16.56 14.03
N THR A 124 6.51 -17.15 12.83
CA THR A 124 7.80 -17.32 12.15
C THR A 124 8.17 -16.09 11.30
N VAL A 125 9.47 -15.95 10.99
CA VAL A 125 9.96 -14.96 10.03
C VAL A 125 9.22 -15.11 8.69
N ARG A 126 8.98 -16.35 8.25
CA ARG A 126 8.20 -16.68 7.05
C ARG A 126 6.77 -16.12 7.12
N ASN A 127 6.13 -16.19 8.29
CA ASN A 127 4.78 -15.62 8.46
C ASN A 127 4.77 -14.10 8.27
N LEU A 128 5.83 -13.39 8.69
CA LEU A 128 5.95 -11.95 8.46
C LEU A 128 6.10 -11.64 6.96
N ILE A 129 6.99 -12.36 6.26
CA ILE A 129 7.25 -12.18 4.82
C ILE A 129 5.97 -12.35 4.00
N HIS A 130 5.20 -13.40 4.29
CA HIS A 130 4.02 -13.77 3.51
C HIS A 130 2.70 -13.17 4.02
N HIS A 131 2.73 -12.24 4.98
CA HIS A 131 1.52 -11.63 5.57
C HIS A 131 0.54 -12.65 6.17
N THR A 132 1.07 -13.71 6.78
CA THR A 132 0.29 -14.76 7.43
C THR A 132 0.49 -14.82 8.94
N SER A 133 1.07 -13.76 9.54
CA SER A 133 1.39 -13.72 10.98
C SER A 133 0.18 -13.53 11.88
N GLY A 134 -0.90 -12.96 11.37
CA GLY A 134 -2.04 -12.54 12.19
C GLY A 134 -1.82 -11.24 12.97
N LEU A 135 -0.63 -10.64 12.92
CA LEU A 135 -0.35 -9.38 13.59
C LEU A 135 -1.24 -8.26 13.03
N ARG A 136 -1.80 -7.45 13.93
CA ARG A 136 -2.58 -6.25 13.57
C ARG A 136 -1.69 -5.21 12.91
N ASP A 137 -2.24 -4.52 11.90
CA ASP A 137 -1.50 -3.49 11.17
C ASP A 137 -1.34 -2.22 12.00
N TYR A 138 -0.09 -1.75 12.16
CA TYR A 138 0.22 -0.61 13.02
C TYR A 138 -0.38 0.71 12.52
N PHE A 139 -0.62 0.88 11.21
CA PHE A 139 -1.32 2.06 10.69
C PHE A 139 -2.74 2.16 11.24
N GLY A 140 -3.46 1.03 11.25
CA GLY A 140 -4.81 0.98 11.83
C GLY A 140 -4.78 1.26 13.33
N LEU A 141 -3.81 0.70 14.05
CA LEU A 141 -3.64 0.93 15.49
C LEU A 141 -3.31 2.41 15.79
N LEU A 142 -2.35 3.02 15.08
CA LEU A 142 -2.02 4.45 15.21
C LEU A 142 -3.23 5.34 14.87
N GLY A 143 -3.97 5.02 13.82
CA GLY A 143 -5.20 5.73 13.48
C GLY A 143 -6.20 5.77 14.64
N MET A 144 -6.31 4.69 15.42
CA MET A 144 -7.18 4.64 16.60
C MET A 144 -6.65 5.47 17.79
N THR A 145 -5.34 5.64 17.92
CA THR A 145 -4.78 6.47 19.01
C THR A 145 -5.02 7.98 18.83
N GLY A 146 -5.33 8.41 17.60
CA GLY A 146 -5.33 9.83 17.28
C GLY A 146 -3.93 10.37 16.98
N TRP A 147 -2.97 9.49 16.66
CA TRP A 147 -1.65 9.93 16.19
C TRP A 147 -1.79 10.68 14.85
N PRO A 148 -1.17 11.84 14.69
CA PRO A 148 -1.22 12.59 13.44
C PRO A 148 -0.70 11.73 12.26
N SER A 149 -1.38 11.79 11.12
CA SER A 149 -1.00 11.00 9.94
C SER A 149 0.35 11.38 9.34
N ASP A 150 0.82 12.60 9.62
CA ASP A 150 2.11 13.18 9.26
C ASP A 150 3.14 13.15 10.41
N GLY A 151 2.72 12.69 11.61
CA GLY A 151 3.59 12.59 12.77
C GLY A 151 4.67 11.52 12.61
N PRO A 152 5.92 11.77 13.06
CA PRO A 152 7.00 10.81 12.96
C PRO A 152 6.72 9.57 13.81
N VAL A 153 6.94 8.39 13.21
CA VAL A 153 6.84 7.11 13.91
C VAL A 153 8.24 6.51 14.02
N THR A 154 8.79 6.53 15.22
CA THR A 154 10.12 5.97 15.52
C THR A 154 10.04 4.46 15.76
N GLU A 155 11.18 3.75 15.66
CA GLU A 155 11.29 2.32 16.01
C GLU A 155 10.83 2.05 17.45
N ALA A 156 11.19 2.91 18.41
CA ALA A 156 10.78 2.77 19.79
C ALA A 156 9.25 2.88 19.97
N ARG A 157 8.61 3.86 19.33
CA ARG A 157 7.16 4.01 19.32
C ARG A 157 6.44 2.83 18.68
N PHE A 158 6.98 2.33 17.58
CA PHE A 158 6.45 1.14 16.90
C PHE A 158 6.54 -0.10 17.79
N LEU A 159 7.69 -0.37 18.40
CA LEU A 159 7.88 -1.52 19.30
C LEU A 159 7.01 -1.42 20.54
N ASP A 160 6.86 -0.25 21.13
CA ASP A 160 5.95 -0.02 22.25
C ASP A 160 4.49 -0.37 21.88
N LEU A 161 4.02 0.09 20.71
CA LEU A 161 2.69 -0.23 20.22
C LEU A 161 2.49 -1.74 19.97
N VAL A 162 3.48 -2.42 19.41
CA VAL A 162 3.44 -3.86 19.16
C VAL A 162 3.48 -4.65 20.45
N SER A 163 4.33 -4.27 21.41
CA SER A 163 4.53 -4.99 22.68
C SER A 163 3.29 -5.03 23.56
N ARG A 164 2.39 -4.07 23.42
CA ARG A 164 1.14 -3.97 24.18
C ARG A 164 -0.01 -4.76 23.59
N GLN A 165 0.12 -5.33 22.38
CA GLN A 165 -0.95 -6.08 21.74
C GLN A 165 -1.25 -7.40 22.50
N LYS A 166 -2.53 -7.67 22.76
CA LYS A 166 -2.99 -8.85 23.54
C LYS A 166 -3.56 -9.97 22.66
N ALA A 167 -3.83 -9.69 21.39
CA ALA A 167 -4.42 -10.65 20.48
C ALA A 167 -3.99 -10.45 19.03
N LEU A 168 -4.07 -11.52 18.26
CA LEU A 168 -3.89 -11.53 16.81
C LEU A 168 -5.23 -11.34 16.08
N ASN A 169 -5.19 -10.98 14.81
CA ASN A 169 -6.36 -11.01 13.92
C ASN A 169 -6.84 -12.45 13.63
N PHE A 170 -5.89 -13.41 13.59
CA PHE A 170 -6.11 -14.83 13.32
C PHE A 170 -4.85 -15.63 13.68
N ASP A 171 -4.97 -16.95 13.77
CA ASP A 171 -3.84 -17.83 14.04
C ASP A 171 -2.78 -17.79 12.93
N PRO A 172 -1.48 -17.70 13.27
CA PRO A 172 -0.40 -17.66 12.30
C PRO A 172 -0.48 -18.79 11.28
N GLY A 173 -0.32 -18.45 10.00
CA GLY A 173 -0.42 -19.39 8.89
C GLY A 173 -1.85 -19.71 8.41
N SER A 174 -2.91 -19.40 9.20
CA SER A 174 -4.28 -19.79 8.85
C SER A 174 -4.94 -18.92 7.76
N ARG A 175 -4.44 -17.70 7.56
CA ARG A 175 -4.99 -16.73 6.60
C ARG A 175 -3.89 -15.83 6.05
N HIS A 176 -4.15 -15.24 4.90
CA HIS A 176 -3.38 -14.12 4.35
C HIS A 176 -4.13 -12.82 4.64
N LEU A 177 -3.44 -11.89 5.31
CA LEU A 177 -3.91 -10.52 5.51
C LEU A 177 -2.69 -9.59 5.53
N TYR A 178 -2.59 -8.76 4.51
CA TYR A 178 -1.48 -7.81 4.36
C TYR A 178 -1.26 -6.99 5.62
N SER A 179 -0.02 -6.98 6.15
CA SER A 179 0.35 -6.28 7.38
C SER A 179 1.68 -5.55 7.23
N ASN A 180 1.66 -4.24 7.40
CA ASN A 180 2.87 -3.42 7.42
C ASN A 180 3.71 -3.71 8.67
N THR A 181 3.07 -4.03 9.80
CA THR A 181 3.73 -4.44 11.05
C THR A 181 4.76 -5.53 10.81
N GLY A 182 4.43 -6.55 10.02
CA GLY A 182 5.35 -7.64 9.71
C GLY A 182 6.63 -7.15 9.04
N TYR A 183 6.54 -6.21 8.12
CA TYR A 183 7.70 -5.71 7.36
C TYR A 183 8.56 -4.71 8.13
N VAL A 184 7.99 -3.92 9.03
CA VAL A 184 8.79 -3.13 9.98
C VAL A 184 9.54 -4.07 10.94
N LEU A 185 8.90 -5.13 11.44
CA LEU A 185 9.58 -6.16 12.25
C LEU A 185 10.71 -6.85 11.45
N LEU A 186 10.54 -7.12 10.16
CA LEU A 186 11.62 -7.67 9.31
C LEU A 186 12.81 -6.71 9.19
N SER A 187 12.59 -5.39 9.15
CA SER A 187 13.70 -4.43 9.13
C SER A 187 14.47 -4.42 10.46
N ILE A 188 13.75 -4.50 11.58
CA ILE A 188 14.34 -4.63 12.92
C ILE A 188 15.10 -5.95 13.05
N LEU A 189 14.56 -7.03 12.49
CA LEU A 189 15.23 -8.33 12.45
C LEU A 189 16.54 -8.24 11.65
N VAL A 190 16.57 -7.60 10.48
CA VAL A 190 17.80 -7.36 9.72
C VAL A 190 18.83 -6.66 10.59
N LYS A 191 18.44 -5.60 11.31
CA LYS A 191 19.32 -4.85 12.20
C LYS A 191 19.89 -5.72 13.32
N ARG A 192 19.09 -6.55 13.96
CA ARG A 192 19.51 -7.39 15.10
C ARG A 192 20.37 -8.58 14.67
N VAL A 193 20.10 -9.15 13.50
CA VAL A 193 20.86 -10.29 12.96
C VAL A 193 22.18 -9.84 12.34
N SER A 194 22.21 -8.73 11.63
CA SER A 194 23.38 -8.26 10.88
C SER A 194 24.26 -7.27 11.65
N GLY A 195 23.74 -6.62 12.71
CA GLY A 195 24.36 -5.49 13.39
C GLY A 195 24.32 -4.18 12.60
N LYS A 196 23.65 -4.14 11.43
CA LYS A 196 23.49 -2.97 10.55
C LYS A 196 22.02 -2.63 10.40
N SER A 197 21.68 -1.33 10.36
CA SER A 197 20.32 -0.91 9.98
C SER A 197 19.94 -1.49 8.60
N LEU A 198 18.64 -1.55 8.30
CA LEU A 198 18.20 -1.99 6.96
C LEU A 198 18.81 -1.11 5.86
N ARG A 199 18.95 0.21 6.12
CA ARG A 199 19.62 1.16 5.23
C ARG A 199 21.04 0.70 4.93
N GLU A 200 21.89 0.54 5.96
CA GLU A 200 23.30 0.16 5.81
C GLU A 200 23.45 -1.23 5.20
N TYR A 201 22.57 -2.16 5.56
CA TYR A 201 22.61 -3.51 5.02
C TYR A 201 22.23 -3.53 3.53
N ALA A 202 21.17 -2.86 3.15
CA ALA A 202 20.73 -2.78 1.76
C ALA A 202 21.74 -2.05 0.87
N ASP A 203 22.35 -0.95 1.37
CA ASP A 203 23.41 -0.23 0.65
C ASP A 203 24.57 -1.15 0.31
N THR A 204 25.03 -1.95 1.27
CA THR A 204 26.22 -2.80 1.07
C THR A 204 25.91 -4.12 0.36
N ALA A 205 24.74 -4.72 0.60
CA ALA A 205 24.42 -6.06 0.13
C ALA A 205 23.54 -6.10 -1.13
N ILE A 206 22.86 -4.99 -1.47
CA ILE A 206 21.91 -4.94 -2.58
C ILE A 206 22.23 -3.77 -3.52
N PHE A 207 22.15 -2.53 -3.03
CA PHE A 207 22.21 -1.33 -3.89
C PHE A 207 23.60 -1.14 -4.51
N GLY A 208 24.66 -1.24 -3.71
CA GLY A 208 26.03 -1.11 -4.19
C GLY A 208 26.37 -2.12 -5.29
N PRO A 209 26.20 -3.44 -5.05
CA PRO A 209 26.47 -4.47 -6.07
C PRO A 209 25.64 -4.32 -7.36
N LEU A 210 24.41 -3.77 -7.28
CA LEU A 210 23.57 -3.51 -8.44
C LEU A 210 23.80 -2.15 -9.09
N GLY A 211 24.66 -1.31 -8.49
CA GLY A 211 24.92 0.05 -8.95
C GLY A 211 23.69 0.98 -8.81
N MET A 212 22.82 0.72 -7.83
CA MET A 212 21.62 1.53 -7.51
C MET A 212 22.03 2.70 -6.60
N SER A 213 22.85 3.61 -7.11
CA SER A 213 23.52 4.67 -6.33
C SER A 213 22.57 5.77 -5.80
N ASP A 214 21.38 5.89 -6.37
CA ASP A 214 20.36 6.88 -5.99
C ASP A 214 19.26 6.29 -5.12
N SER A 215 19.45 5.04 -4.65
CA SER A 215 18.49 4.30 -3.83
C SER A 215 18.99 4.17 -2.39
N HIS A 216 18.12 4.47 -1.41
CA HIS A 216 18.42 4.28 0.01
C HIS A 216 17.15 4.20 0.84
N PHE A 217 17.19 3.47 1.96
CA PHE A 217 16.15 3.58 2.98
C PHE A 217 16.36 4.87 3.78
N ARG A 218 15.30 5.68 3.91
CA ARG A 218 15.29 6.87 4.75
C ARG A 218 14.68 6.53 6.11
N ASP A 219 15.51 6.28 7.09
CA ASP A 219 15.18 5.91 8.47
C ASP A 219 15.25 7.12 9.45
N ASP A 220 15.40 8.31 8.91
CA ASP A 220 15.34 9.61 9.58
C ASP A 220 14.59 10.59 8.66
N HIS A 221 13.39 11.05 9.10
CA HIS A 221 12.56 11.97 8.33
C HIS A 221 13.21 13.34 8.11
N THR A 222 14.24 13.69 8.87
CA THR A 222 15.00 14.95 8.72
C THR A 222 16.14 14.83 7.69
N ALA A 223 16.53 13.61 7.32
CA ALA A 223 17.60 13.39 6.35
C ALA A 223 17.24 13.91 4.96
N LEU A 224 18.19 14.59 4.33
CA LEU A 224 18.02 15.13 2.98
C LEU A 224 18.04 14.00 1.95
N VAL A 225 17.12 14.07 1.00
CA VAL A 225 17.08 13.20 -0.19
C VAL A 225 17.38 14.07 -1.41
N LYS A 226 18.51 13.80 -2.06
CA LYS A 226 18.90 14.51 -3.30
C LYS A 226 17.93 14.20 -4.44
N ASN A 227 17.68 15.16 -5.31
CA ASN A 227 16.78 15.05 -6.47
C ASN A 227 15.37 14.54 -6.11
N ARG A 228 14.90 14.80 -4.89
CA ARG A 228 13.62 14.32 -4.40
C ARG A 228 12.45 14.93 -5.19
N ALA A 229 11.62 14.09 -5.76
CA ALA A 229 10.29 14.49 -6.20
C ALA A 229 9.39 14.62 -4.95
N LEU A 230 8.87 15.83 -4.70
CA LEU A 230 7.88 16.08 -3.65
C LEU A 230 6.53 15.52 -4.08
N ALA A 231 5.77 14.95 -3.15
CA ALA A 231 4.47 14.36 -3.47
C ALA A 231 3.33 15.30 -3.16
N TYR A 232 2.26 15.18 -3.96
CA TYR A 232 1.13 16.10 -3.95
C TYR A 232 -0.20 15.36 -3.99
N SER A 233 -1.16 15.89 -3.24
CA SER A 233 -2.57 15.51 -3.27
C SER A 233 -3.44 16.69 -3.74
N PRO A 234 -4.59 16.43 -4.38
CA PRO A 234 -5.50 17.50 -4.78
C PRO A 234 -6.02 18.30 -3.59
N ASN A 235 -6.12 19.61 -3.76
CA ASN A 235 -6.79 20.53 -2.83
C ASN A 235 -7.69 21.47 -3.65
N GLY A 236 -8.94 21.09 -3.86
CA GLY A 236 -9.84 21.76 -4.78
C GLY A 236 -9.29 21.73 -6.21
N THR A 237 -9.01 22.89 -6.78
CA THR A 237 -8.41 23.06 -8.12
C THR A 237 -6.88 23.14 -8.10
N THR A 238 -6.25 23.07 -6.91
CA THR A 238 -4.81 23.19 -6.71
C THR A 238 -4.21 21.92 -6.14
N TRP A 239 -2.92 21.95 -5.81
CA TRP A 239 -2.18 20.88 -5.17
C TRP A 239 -1.73 21.30 -3.77
N GLN A 240 -1.63 20.33 -2.86
CA GLN A 240 -0.97 20.47 -1.56
C GLN A 240 0.10 19.39 -1.42
N MET A 241 1.18 19.70 -0.71
CA MET A 241 2.19 18.70 -0.36
C MET A 241 1.57 17.60 0.50
N ASP A 242 1.96 16.36 0.21
CA ASP A 242 1.48 15.17 0.93
C ASP A 242 2.63 14.14 1.00
N VAL A 243 3.58 14.42 1.89
CA VAL A 243 4.83 13.66 2.02
C VAL A 243 4.87 12.89 3.34
N PRO A 244 5.37 11.64 3.35
CA PRO A 244 5.48 10.84 4.56
C PRO A 244 6.55 11.36 5.52
N GLY A 245 6.25 11.35 6.83
CA GLY A 245 7.13 11.74 7.92
C GLY A 245 7.69 10.58 8.77
N PHE A 246 7.54 9.32 8.36
CA PHE A 246 7.94 8.17 9.19
C PHE A 246 9.44 7.88 9.16
N ASP A 247 9.95 7.43 10.33
CA ASP A 247 11.32 6.95 10.53
C ASP A 247 11.40 5.42 10.52
N VAL A 248 10.27 4.72 10.74
CA VAL A 248 10.23 3.27 10.55
C VAL A 248 10.31 2.93 9.08
N VAL A 249 11.10 1.90 8.77
CA VAL A 249 11.35 1.43 7.40
C VAL A 249 11.08 -0.07 7.29
N GLY A 250 11.06 -0.57 6.08
CA GLY A 250 10.88 -1.99 5.77
C GLY A 250 9.54 -2.28 5.10
N ASP A 251 8.44 -1.74 5.61
CA ASP A 251 7.15 -1.75 4.92
C ASP A 251 7.06 -0.67 3.83
N GLY A 252 7.89 0.36 3.99
CA GLY A 252 8.15 1.52 3.16
C GLY A 252 9.56 2.04 3.41
N GLY A 253 9.76 3.34 3.22
CA GLY A 253 10.99 4.04 3.57
C GLY A 253 12.05 4.10 2.46
N LEU A 254 11.95 3.30 1.40
CA LEU A 254 12.87 3.36 0.27
C LEU A 254 12.60 4.61 -0.58
N PHE A 255 13.63 5.42 -0.79
CA PHE A 255 13.73 6.37 -1.89
C PHE A 255 14.54 5.75 -3.01
N THR A 256 14.05 5.86 -4.24
CA THR A 256 14.67 5.26 -5.42
C THR A 256 14.28 6.03 -6.68
N THR A 257 14.92 5.73 -7.79
CA THR A 257 14.69 6.33 -9.10
C THR A 257 14.16 5.28 -10.09
N ALA A 258 13.57 5.73 -11.21
CA ALA A 258 13.15 4.81 -12.27
C ALA A 258 14.35 4.10 -12.92
N ASP A 259 15.51 4.77 -12.99
CA ASP A 259 16.77 4.19 -13.48
C ASP A 259 17.28 3.07 -12.56
N ASP A 260 17.25 3.26 -11.24
CA ASP A 260 17.70 2.26 -10.28
C ASP A 260 16.74 1.08 -10.20
N MET A 261 15.43 1.34 -10.22
CA MET A 261 14.44 0.27 -10.25
C MET A 261 14.51 -0.58 -11.53
N ALA A 262 14.97 -0.01 -12.66
CA ALA A 262 15.26 -0.79 -13.85
C ALA A 262 16.44 -1.76 -13.63
N LYS A 263 17.47 -1.38 -12.84
CA LYS A 263 18.57 -2.28 -12.43
C LYS A 263 18.04 -3.39 -11.51
N TRP A 264 17.16 -3.05 -10.56
CA TRP A 264 16.50 -4.04 -9.71
C TRP A 264 15.67 -5.05 -10.51
N ALA A 265 14.88 -4.55 -11.48
CA ALA A 265 14.09 -5.42 -12.35
C ALA A 265 14.95 -6.43 -13.12
N ARG A 266 16.15 -6.03 -13.57
CA ARG A 266 17.12 -6.92 -14.25
C ARG A 266 17.69 -7.99 -13.33
N ASN A 267 17.90 -7.69 -12.03
CA ASN A 267 18.44 -8.66 -11.09
C ASN A 267 17.60 -9.95 -10.99
N PHE A 268 16.32 -9.90 -11.30
CA PHE A 268 15.46 -11.09 -11.36
C PHE A 268 15.72 -11.96 -12.62
N ASP A 269 16.42 -11.44 -13.61
CA ASP A 269 16.77 -12.16 -14.83
C ASP A 269 18.26 -12.53 -14.88
N ASP A 270 19.12 -11.71 -14.27
CA ASP A 270 20.59 -11.83 -14.32
C ASP A 270 21.17 -12.43 -13.03
N HIS A 271 20.37 -12.43 -11.94
CA HIS A 271 20.72 -12.99 -10.62
C HIS A 271 22.06 -12.47 -10.06
N THR A 272 22.45 -11.24 -10.41
CA THR A 272 23.71 -10.59 -10.02
C THR A 272 23.91 -10.58 -8.51
N VAL A 273 22.83 -10.31 -7.75
CA VAL A 273 22.81 -10.40 -6.30
C VAL A 273 21.92 -11.56 -5.88
N GLY A 274 22.45 -12.41 -5.00
CA GLY A 274 21.76 -13.57 -4.44
C GLY A 274 21.96 -14.88 -5.20
N GLY A 275 22.24 -14.83 -6.49
CA GLY A 275 22.37 -16.01 -7.35
C GLY A 275 21.04 -16.73 -7.61
N ASP A 276 21.10 -17.82 -8.37
CA ASP A 276 19.94 -18.56 -8.86
C ASP A 276 19.04 -19.10 -7.73
N GLU A 277 19.65 -19.65 -6.69
CA GLU A 277 18.89 -20.22 -5.57
C GLU A 277 18.05 -19.17 -4.84
N LEU A 278 18.64 -18.00 -4.57
CA LEU A 278 17.91 -16.93 -3.90
C LEU A 278 16.83 -16.34 -4.80
N ALA A 279 17.12 -16.15 -6.09
CA ALA A 279 16.15 -15.69 -7.06
C ALA A 279 14.91 -16.62 -7.11
N ALA A 280 15.13 -17.94 -7.17
CA ALA A 280 14.03 -18.91 -7.11
C ALA A 280 13.27 -18.84 -5.78
N ARG A 281 13.99 -18.70 -4.65
CA ARG A 281 13.40 -18.62 -3.31
C ARG A 281 12.49 -17.40 -3.15
N VAL A 282 12.94 -16.21 -3.56
CA VAL A 282 12.16 -14.97 -3.39
C VAL A 282 10.92 -14.91 -4.30
N LEU A 283 10.89 -15.72 -5.34
CA LEU A 283 9.73 -15.88 -6.21
C LEU A 283 8.76 -16.98 -5.73
N THR A 284 9.13 -17.75 -4.69
CA THR A 284 8.27 -18.82 -4.18
C THR A 284 7.07 -18.24 -3.43
N ARG A 285 5.86 -18.60 -3.87
CA ARG A 285 4.60 -18.19 -3.25
C ARG A 285 4.44 -18.79 -1.86
N GLY A 286 3.91 -18.01 -0.94
CA GLY A 286 3.58 -18.46 0.40
C GLY A 286 2.47 -19.53 0.40
N ARG A 287 2.40 -20.30 1.49
CA ARG A 287 1.35 -21.30 1.72
C ARG A 287 0.72 -21.09 3.08
N LEU A 288 -0.57 -21.35 3.15
CA LEU A 288 -1.33 -21.44 4.40
C LEU A 288 -1.13 -22.81 5.06
N THR A 289 -1.48 -22.92 6.31
CA THR A 289 -1.49 -24.21 7.06
C THR A 289 -2.49 -25.22 6.48
N SER A 290 -3.50 -24.77 5.73
CA SER A 290 -4.40 -25.62 4.93
C SER A 290 -3.71 -26.28 3.72
N GLY A 291 -2.50 -25.84 3.36
CA GLY A 291 -1.81 -26.23 2.12
C GLY A 291 -2.09 -25.32 0.94
N ASP A 292 -3.05 -24.41 1.05
CA ASP A 292 -3.41 -23.49 -0.03
C ASP A 292 -2.27 -22.52 -0.32
N SER A 293 -1.98 -22.30 -1.61
CA SER A 293 -1.00 -21.32 -2.05
C SER A 293 -1.64 -19.94 -2.12
N ILE A 294 -0.93 -18.93 -1.60
CA ILE A 294 -1.32 -17.53 -1.70
C ILE A 294 -0.57 -16.83 -2.85
N PRO A 295 -1.09 -15.75 -3.44
CA PRO A 295 -0.42 -15.07 -4.55
C PRO A 295 0.83 -14.29 -4.11
N TYR A 296 1.08 -14.13 -2.82
CA TYR A 296 2.16 -13.33 -2.25
C TYR A 296 3.43 -14.15 -2.01
N ALA A 297 4.57 -13.59 -2.43
CA ALA A 297 5.91 -14.13 -2.21
C ALA A 297 6.73 -13.18 -1.29
N PHE A 298 7.99 -12.93 -1.61
CA PHE A 298 8.89 -12.05 -0.83
C PHE A 298 8.75 -10.58 -1.26
N GLY A 299 7.66 -9.93 -0.85
CA GLY A 299 7.36 -8.57 -1.29
C GLY A 299 6.91 -8.48 -2.75
N LEU A 300 6.45 -9.59 -3.32
CA LEU A 300 6.04 -9.75 -4.71
C LEU A 300 4.69 -10.44 -4.80
N ILE A 301 3.87 -10.03 -5.75
CA ILE A 301 2.55 -10.59 -6.01
C ILE A 301 2.57 -11.28 -7.37
N HIS A 302 2.16 -12.54 -7.41
CA HIS A 302 1.96 -13.30 -8.64
C HIS A 302 0.54 -13.09 -9.14
N GLY A 303 0.41 -12.74 -10.39
CA GLY A 303 -0.86 -12.49 -11.05
C GLY A 303 -0.85 -12.88 -12.53
N SER A 304 -1.84 -12.41 -13.25
CA SER A 304 -1.90 -12.52 -14.70
C SER A 304 -2.41 -11.21 -15.31
N TYR A 305 -1.90 -10.86 -16.48
CA TYR A 305 -2.38 -9.74 -17.26
C TYR A 305 -2.52 -10.15 -18.72
N ARG A 306 -3.73 -10.08 -19.26
CA ARG A 306 -4.06 -10.44 -20.64
C ARG A 306 -3.41 -11.76 -21.07
N GLY A 307 -3.65 -12.81 -20.27
CA GLY A 307 -3.18 -14.17 -20.53
C GLY A 307 -1.70 -14.44 -20.22
N GLN A 308 -0.92 -13.44 -19.83
CA GLN A 308 0.47 -13.62 -19.48
C GLN A 308 0.65 -13.62 -17.95
N PRO A 309 1.51 -14.49 -17.39
CA PRO A 309 1.87 -14.43 -15.99
C PRO A 309 2.64 -13.13 -15.71
N ILE A 310 2.32 -12.48 -14.60
CA ILE A 310 3.00 -11.30 -14.12
C ILE A 310 3.49 -11.49 -12.69
N ILE A 311 4.53 -10.73 -12.34
CA ILE A 311 5.02 -10.55 -10.98
C ILE A 311 5.12 -9.06 -10.73
N GLU A 312 4.46 -8.58 -9.68
CA GLU A 312 4.33 -7.15 -9.46
C GLU A 312 4.32 -6.77 -7.97
N HIS A 313 4.51 -5.51 -7.68
CA HIS A 313 4.09 -4.89 -6.44
C HIS A 313 3.87 -3.40 -6.64
N GLY A 314 2.75 -2.91 -6.15
CA GLY A 314 2.45 -1.48 -6.12
C GLY A 314 2.81 -0.83 -4.79
N GLY A 315 2.92 0.50 -4.80
CA GLY A 315 3.15 1.31 -3.61
C GLY A 315 2.25 2.54 -3.60
N ALA A 316 1.69 2.86 -2.42
CA ALA A 316 0.90 4.06 -2.22
C ALA A 316 1.09 4.56 -0.79
N TYR A 317 1.55 5.80 -0.65
CA TYR A 317 1.57 6.52 0.63
C TYR A 317 1.70 8.03 0.38
N GLY A 318 0.90 8.82 1.10
CA GLY A 318 0.77 10.24 0.79
C GLY A 318 0.43 10.42 -0.70
N GLY A 319 1.04 11.38 -1.35
CA GLY A 319 0.87 11.62 -2.78
C GLY A 319 1.65 10.67 -3.70
N TYR A 320 2.49 9.76 -3.17
CA TYR A 320 3.25 8.84 -4.03
C TYR A 320 2.42 7.62 -4.46
N ARG A 321 2.57 7.25 -5.74
CA ARG A 321 1.99 6.06 -6.38
C ARG A 321 3.05 5.38 -7.22
N THR A 322 3.36 4.13 -6.93
CA THR A 322 4.48 3.43 -7.56
C THR A 322 4.09 2.04 -8.00
N GLN A 323 4.77 1.51 -9.01
CA GLN A 323 4.56 0.17 -9.53
C GLN A 323 5.85 -0.40 -10.13
N LEU A 324 6.16 -1.65 -9.78
CA LEU A 324 7.00 -2.53 -10.56
C LEU A 324 6.13 -3.63 -11.14
N LEU A 325 6.07 -3.75 -12.47
CA LEU A 325 5.34 -4.77 -13.21
C LEU A 325 6.32 -5.56 -14.07
N ARG A 326 6.41 -6.87 -13.86
CA ARG A 326 7.28 -7.77 -14.62
C ARG A 326 6.48 -8.83 -15.35
N PHE A 327 6.92 -9.16 -16.54
CA PHE A 327 6.49 -10.28 -17.36
C PHE A 327 7.67 -11.27 -17.46
N PRO A 328 7.77 -12.25 -16.56
CA PRO A 328 8.97 -13.08 -16.45
C PRO A 328 9.25 -13.89 -17.71
N VAL A 329 8.22 -14.40 -18.39
CA VAL A 329 8.36 -15.17 -19.64
C VAL A 329 8.95 -14.32 -20.76
N GLN A 330 8.59 -13.04 -20.83
CA GLN A 330 9.04 -12.11 -21.85
C GLN A 330 10.34 -11.38 -21.45
N ARG A 331 10.86 -11.60 -20.24
CA ARG A 331 11.99 -10.83 -19.66
C ARG A 331 11.78 -9.33 -19.80
N PHE A 332 10.54 -8.91 -19.53
CA PHE A 332 10.07 -7.55 -19.73
C PHE A 332 9.58 -6.96 -18.40
N ALA A 333 9.90 -5.69 -18.16
CA ALA A 333 9.42 -4.99 -16.97
C ALA A 333 9.10 -3.52 -17.27
N VAL A 334 8.14 -2.99 -16.52
CA VAL A 334 7.80 -1.56 -16.47
C VAL A 334 7.88 -1.08 -15.03
N VAL A 335 8.61 0.00 -14.81
CA VAL A 335 8.66 0.75 -13.56
C VAL A 335 7.92 2.06 -13.77
N THR A 336 7.00 2.39 -12.89
CA THR A 336 6.30 3.68 -12.88
C THR A 336 6.34 4.26 -11.47
N LEU A 337 6.93 5.44 -11.29
CA LEU A 337 7.06 6.15 -10.03
C LEU A 337 6.41 7.53 -10.17
N CYS A 338 5.32 7.78 -9.43
CA CYS A 338 4.56 9.01 -9.53
C CYS A 338 4.53 9.76 -8.19
N ASN A 339 4.52 11.08 -8.24
CA ASN A 339 4.35 11.98 -7.09
C ASN A 339 2.97 12.65 -7.05
N ALA A 340 2.00 12.12 -7.76
CA ALA A 340 0.61 12.56 -7.83
C ALA A 340 -0.32 11.53 -7.19
N ALA A 341 -1.07 11.91 -6.15
CA ALA A 341 -2.03 11.02 -5.48
C ALA A 341 -3.13 10.48 -6.43
N THR A 342 -3.41 11.20 -7.52
CA THR A 342 -4.39 10.84 -8.55
C THR A 342 -3.89 9.81 -9.56
N ALA A 343 -2.58 9.51 -9.57
CA ALA A 343 -2.01 8.57 -10.52
C ALA A 343 -2.39 7.13 -10.18
N ASN A 344 -2.74 6.34 -11.19
CA ASN A 344 -2.87 4.90 -11.09
C ASN A 344 -1.64 4.24 -11.74
N ALA A 345 -0.56 4.08 -10.96
CA ALA A 345 0.71 3.57 -11.45
C ALA A 345 0.61 2.15 -12.03
N SER A 346 -0.25 1.30 -11.48
CA SER A 346 -0.50 -0.05 -12.01
C SER A 346 -1.09 0.00 -13.42
N ARG A 347 -2.15 0.80 -13.61
CA ARG A 347 -2.79 0.96 -14.92
C ARG A 347 -1.84 1.61 -15.94
N LEU A 348 -1.07 2.62 -15.53
CA LEU A 348 -0.07 3.26 -16.39
C LEU A 348 0.98 2.23 -16.84
N SER A 349 1.51 1.41 -15.91
CA SER A 349 2.47 0.35 -16.23
C SER A 349 1.89 -0.70 -17.18
N GLN A 350 0.64 -1.12 -16.97
CA GLN A 350 -0.06 -2.05 -17.84
C GLN A 350 -0.28 -1.48 -19.24
N SER A 351 -0.62 -0.19 -19.34
CA SER A 351 -0.78 0.49 -20.63
C SER A 351 0.53 0.59 -21.40
N VAL A 352 1.65 0.90 -20.69
CA VAL A 352 3.00 0.89 -21.28
C VAL A 352 3.37 -0.51 -21.75
N ALA A 353 3.13 -1.54 -20.93
CA ALA A 353 3.38 -2.92 -21.32
C ALA A 353 2.59 -3.32 -22.58
N ALA A 354 1.35 -2.88 -22.71
CA ALA A 354 0.54 -3.13 -23.89
C ALA A 354 1.12 -2.48 -25.17
N VAL A 355 1.80 -1.33 -25.05
CA VAL A 355 2.49 -0.70 -26.20
C VAL A 355 3.65 -1.56 -26.70
N TYR A 356 4.44 -2.13 -25.80
CA TYR A 356 5.65 -2.88 -26.13
C TYR A 356 5.39 -4.36 -26.45
N LEU A 357 4.50 -4.98 -25.69
CA LEU A 357 4.22 -6.41 -25.84
C LEU A 357 3.20 -6.71 -26.96
N GLY A 358 2.32 -5.74 -27.28
CA GLY A 358 1.43 -5.83 -28.44
C GLY A 358 0.67 -7.16 -28.53
N ASP A 359 0.87 -7.89 -29.62
CA ASP A 359 0.22 -9.17 -29.91
C ASP A 359 0.71 -10.34 -29.05
N ARG A 360 1.78 -10.16 -28.28
CA ARG A 360 2.22 -11.14 -27.25
C ARG A 360 1.25 -11.21 -26.06
N LEU A 361 0.41 -10.19 -25.88
CA LEU A 361 -0.69 -10.19 -24.92
C LEU A 361 -1.97 -10.67 -25.61
N ALA A 362 -2.76 -11.48 -24.93
CA ALA A 362 -4.08 -11.82 -25.44
C ALA A 362 -4.84 -10.54 -25.84
N PRO A 363 -5.60 -10.56 -26.93
CA PRO A 363 -6.48 -9.44 -27.24
C PRO A 363 -7.18 -9.02 -25.96
N VAL A 364 -7.36 -7.70 -25.74
CA VAL A 364 -8.32 -7.27 -24.74
C VAL A 364 -9.59 -7.99 -25.19
N ALA A 365 -9.89 -9.16 -24.59
CA ALA A 365 -11.20 -9.73 -24.78
C ALA A 365 -12.09 -8.53 -24.63
N GLN A 366 -13.13 -8.38 -25.46
CA GLN A 366 -14.09 -7.27 -25.32
C GLN A 366 -14.75 -7.27 -23.92
N ALA A 367 -13.98 -7.65 -22.93
CA ALA A 367 -14.03 -7.28 -21.56
C ALA A 367 -13.79 -5.79 -21.56
N VAL A 368 -14.87 -5.10 -21.97
CA VAL A 368 -15.23 -3.75 -21.58
C VAL A 368 -14.05 -2.99 -20.96
N SER A 369 -13.34 -2.26 -21.83
CA SER A 369 -12.38 -1.22 -21.52
C SER A 369 -12.74 -0.53 -20.21
N ALA A 370 -11.83 -0.56 -19.23
CA ALA A 370 -11.82 0.42 -18.14
C ALA A 370 -11.27 1.78 -18.64
N ALA A 371 -11.51 2.11 -19.90
CA ALA A 371 -11.47 3.47 -20.40
C ALA A 371 -12.74 4.17 -19.93
N ALA A 372 -12.65 5.47 -19.73
CA ALA A 372 -13.78 6.36 -19.52
C ALA A 372 -15.08 5.84 -20.19
N PRO A 373 -16.28 6.15 -19.70
CA PRO A 373 -17.54 5.48 -20.03
C PRO A 373 -17.91 5.63 -21.51
N THR A 374 -17.34 4.86 -22.39
CA THR A 374 -17.58 4.89 -23.85
C THR A 374 -17.72 3.52 -24.49
N ALA A 375 -18.00 2.47 -23.70
CA ALA A 375 -18.71 1.30 -24.18
C ALA A 375 -19.87 1.10 -23.22
N ALA A 376 -21.02 1.63 -23.59
CA ALA A 376 -22.26 1.46 -22.86
C ALA A 376 -22.43 -0.03 -22.55
N SER A 377 -22.48 -0.39 -21.26
CA SER A 377 -23.10 -1.63 -20.83
C SER A 377 -24.43 -1.71 -21.59
N THR A 378 -24.67 -2.79 -22.29
CA THR A 378 -25.96 -3.01 -22.98
C THR A 378 -27.09 -3.15 -21.97
N VAL A 379 -26.77 -3.36 -20.70
CA VAL A 379 -27.72 -3.47 -19.59
C VAL A 379 -27.89 -2.11 -18.92
N ARG A 380 -29.04 -1.50 -19.13
CA ARG A 380 -29.47 -0.31 -18.40
C ARG A 380 -30.50 -0.73 -17.37
N LEU A 381 -30.20 -0.47 -16.12
CA LEU A 381 -31.15 -0.68 -15.01
C LEU A 381 -31.82 0.66 -14.64
N SER A 382 -33.11 0.60 -14.37
CA SER A 382 -33.83 1.76 -13.85
C SER A 382 -33.35 2.08 -12.43
N ARG A 383 -33.56 3.34 -12.00
CA ARG A 383 -33.24 3.75 -10.63
C ARG A 383 -33.92 2.87 -9.58
N GLU A 384 -35.15 2.43 -9.88
CA GLU A 384 -35.90 1.53 -9.03
C GLU A 384 -35.27 0.14 -8.94
N GLN A 385 -34.80 -0.41 -10.07
CA GLN A 385 -34.09 -1.67 -10.09
C GLN A 385 -32.77 -1.58 -9.29
N LEU A 386 -32.01 -0.49 -9.47
CA LEU A 386 -30.78 -0.24 -8.70
C LEU A 386 -31.06 -0.08 -7.20
N ALA A 387 -32.13 0.61 -6.83
CA ALA A 387 -32.52 0.84 -5.43
C ALA A 387 -32.77 -0.47 -4.66
N ARG A 388 -33.12 -1.57 -5.34
CA ARG A 388 -33.32 -2.89 -4.73
C ARG A 388 -32.00 -3.41 -4.11
N TYR A 389 -30.86 -3.00 -4.64
CA TYR A 389 -29.51 -3.41 -4.20
C TYR A 389 -28.87 -2.40 -3.25
N ALA A 390 -29.38 -1.19 -3.14
CA ALA A 390 -28.86 -0.20 -2.20
C ALA A 390 -29.11 -0.66 -0.75
N GLY A 391 -28.12 -0.43 0.12
CA GLY A 391 -28.18 -0.80 1.53
C GLY A 391 -26.84 -1.16 2.13
N ALA A 392 -26.88 -1.64 3.36
CA ALA A 392 -25.72 -2.11 4.09
C ALA A 392 -25.65 -3.64 4.06
N TYR A 393 -24.46 -4.17 3.84
CA TYR A 393 -24.17 -5.59 3.73
C TYR A 393 -23.04 -5.95 4.66
N TRP A 394 -23.23 -6.97 5.50
CA TRP A 394 -22.30 -7.39 6.55
C TRP A 394 -21.77 -8.80 6.31
N ASN A 395 -20.46 -8.95 6.42
CA ASN A 395 -19.81 -10.26 6.51
C ASN A 395 -19.42 -10.51 7.96
N ALA A 396 -20.15 -11.41 8.63
CA ALA A 396 -19.92 -11.72 10.04
C ALA A 396 -18.60 -12.47 10.31
N LYS A 397 -18.06 -13.19 9.32
CA LYS A 397 -16.80 -13.94 9.45
C LYS A 397 -15.57 -13.03 9.47
N THR A 398 -15.61 -11.98 8.66
CA THR A 398 -14.49 -11.03 8.50
C THR A 398 -14.75 -9.70 9.23
N GLU A 399 -15.94 -9.53 9.80
CA GLU A 399 -16.42 -8.27 10.42
C GLU A 399 -16.26 -7.06 9.46
N THR A 400 -16.54 -7.29 8.17
CA THR A 400 -16.45 -6.25 7.14
C THR A 400 -17.81 -5.80 6.65
N LEU A 401 -17.91 -4.51 6.35
CA LEU A 401 -19.09 -3.83 5.90
C LEU A 401 -18.93 -3.40 4.43
N ARG A 402 -20.01 -3.56 3.65
CA ARG A 402 -20.19 -2.90 2.36
C ARG A 402 -21.43 -2.05 2.40
N ARG A 403 -21.31 -0.79 2.05
CA ARG A 403 -22.44 0.12 1.88
C ARG A 403 -22.59 0.39 0.40
N ILE A 404 -23.75 0.03 -0.16
CA ILE A 404 -24.07 0.22 -1.57
C ILE A 404 -25.13 1.31 -1.68
N GLU A 405 -24.87 2.29 -2.51
CA GLU A 405 -25.80 3.41 -2.78
C GLU A 405 -26.05 3.57 -4.27
N VAL A 406 -27.18 4.19 -4.61
CA VAL A 406 -27.44 4.64 -5.98
C VAL A 406 -26.78 5.99 -6.17
N ARG A 407 -25.83 6.05 -7.09
CA ARG A 407 -25.11 7.28 -7.47
C ARG A 407 -25.36 7.53 -8.96
N ASP A 408 -26.03 8.62 -9.25
CA ASP A 408 -26.51 8.97 -10.61
C ASP A 408 -27.35 7.84 -11.22
N SER A 409 -26.87 7.16 -12.25
CA SER A 409 -27.53 6.07 -12.98
C SER A 409 -26.91 4.70 -12.73
N THR A 410 -26.12 4.54 -11.66
CA THR A 410 -25.47 3.25 -11.32
C THR A 410 -25.41 3.03 -9.81
N LEU A 411 -24.89 1.89 -9.38
CA LEU A 411 -24.55 1.66 -7.98
C LEU A 411 -23.12 2.13 -7.70
N ALA A 412 -22.85 2.46 -6.45
CA ALA A 412 -21.51 2.79 -5.97
C ALA A 412 -21.27 2.16 -4.58
N VAL A 413 -20.02 1.91 -4.27
CA VAL A 413 -19.60 1.64 -2.88
C VAL A 413 -19.52 2.99 -2.17
N ALA A 414 -20.34 3.19 -1.14
CA ALA A 414 -20.42 4.45 -0.42
C ALA A 414 -19.05 4.87 0.15
N ASP A 415 -18.82 6.18 0.19
CA ASP A 415 -17.58 6.80 0.68
C ASP A 415 -16.32 6.42 -0.11
N THR A 416 -16.49 5.90 -1.33
CA THR A 416 -15.38 5.54 -2.24
C THR A 416 -15.64 6.05 -3.66
N PRO A 417 -14.62 6.14 -4.53
CA PRO A 417 -14.79 6.44 -5.95
C PRO A 417 -15.29 5.23 -6.76
N PHE A 418 -15.50 4.07 -6.16
CA PHE A 418 -15.83 2.84 -6.87
C PHE A 418 -17.29 2.82 -7.32
N LEU A 419 -17.49 2.77 -8.63
CA LEU A 419 -18.82 2.55 -9.23
C LEU A 419 -18.98 1.08 -9.58
N LEU A 420 -20.24 0.61 -9.54
CA LEU A 420 -20.64 -0.73 -9.92
C LEU A 420 -21.38 -0.66 -11.26
N VAL A 421 -20.69 -0.95 -12.34
CA VAL A 421 -21.24 -0.93 -13.70
C VAL A 421 -21.96 -2.25 -13.97
N PRO A 422 -23.27 -2.24 -14.32
CA PRO A 422 -24.03 -3.46 -14.52
C PRO A 422 -23.51 -4.26 -15.73
N VAL A 423 -23.29 -5.55 -15.54
CA VAL A 423 -22.95 -6.54 -16.57
C VAL A 423 -24.18 -7.40 -16.90
N SER A 424 -25.04 -7.62 -15.90
CA SER A 424 -26.36 -8.23 -16.01
C SER A 424 -27.31 -7.52 -15.05
N GLU A 425 -28.55 -8.00 -14.92
CA GLU A 425 -29.50 -7.44 -13.95
C GLU A 425 -28.99 -7.56 -12.50
N THR A 426 -28.20 -8.57 -12.18
CA THR A 426 -27.74 -8.88 -10.82
C THR A 426 -26.23 -8.81 -10.64
N THR A 427 -25.45 -8.69 -11.72
CA THR A 427 -23.98 -8.71 -11.66
C THR A 427 -23.40 -7.39 -12.15
N PHE A 428 -22.44 -6.89 -11.40
CA PHE A 428 -21.81 -5.60 -11.62
C PHE A 428 -20.30 -5.75 -11.58
N ARG A 429 -19.61 -4.97 -12.40
CA ARG A 429 -18.15 -4.83 -12.34
C ARG A 429 -17.79 -3.56 -11.57
N VAL A 430 -16.81 -3.67 -10.69
CA VAL A 430 -16.31 -2.52 -9.93
C VAL A 430 -15.32 -1.74 -10.79
N THR A 431 -15.49 -0.41 -10.87
CA THR A 431 -14.53 0.45 -11.58
C THR A 431 -13.21 0.53 -10.85
N MET A 432 -12.12 0.77 -11.57
CA MET A 432 -10.76 1.00 -11.05
C MET A 432 -10.09 -0.22 -10.39
N VAL A 433 -10.80 -1.30 -10.17
CA VAL A 433 -10.29 -2.56 -9.60
C VAL A 433 -10.90 -3.75 -10.34
N ASP A 434 -10.19 -4.87 -10.37
CA ASP A 434 -10.66 -6.09 -11.04
C ASP A 434 -11.50 -6.95 -10.08
N PHE A 435 -12.69 -6.44 -9.76
CA PHE A 435 -13.66 -7.11 -8.91
C PHE A 435 -15.03 -7.15 -9.58
N THR A 436 -15.76 -8.22 -9.34
CA THR A 436 -17.18 -8.31 -9.66
C THR A 436 -18.01 -8.43 -8.39
N VAL A 437 -19.20 -7.84 -8.43
CA VAL A 437 -20.22 -7.91 -7.36
C VAL A 437 -21.48 -8.52 -7.95
N ALA A 438 -21.96 -9.60 -7.35
CA ALA A 438 -23.22 -10.22 -7.72
C ALA A 438 -24.22 -10.15 -6.56
N PHE A 439 -25.48 -9.85 -6.87
CA PHE A 439 -26.57 -9.89 -5.90
C PHE A 439 -27.46 -11.11 -6.14
N ALA A 440 -27.78 -11.83 -5.07
CA ALA A 440 -28.63 -13.02 -5.11
C ALA A 440 -29.67 -12.98 -3.97
N ALA A 441 -30.73 -13.75 -4.10
CA ALA A 441 -31.64 -14.03 -2.99
C ALA A 441 -30.99 -15.05 -2.05
N GLY A 442 -30.93 -14.72 -0.76
CA GLY A 442 -30.56 -15.67 0.28
C GLY A 442 -31.66 -16.68 0.56
N HIS A 443 -31.34 -17.79 1.24
CA HIS A 443 -32.30 -18.82 1.63
C HIS A 443 -33.43 -18.31 2.55
N ASP A 444 -33.17 -17.21 3.24
CA ASP A 444 -34.10 -16.52 4.15
C ASP A 444 -34.85 -15.34 3.48
N GLY A 445 -34.74 -15.21 2.15
CA GLY A 445 -35.33 -14.11 1.38
C GLY A 445 -34.55 -12.79 1.49
N SER A 446 -33.45 -12.75 2.24
CA SER A 446 -32.57 -11.57 2.29
C SER A 446 -31.77 -11.41 0.99
N VAL A 447 -31.30 -10.21 0.71
CA VAL A 447 -30.36 -9.98 -0.40
C VAL A 447 -28.95 -10.30 0.09
N VAL A 448 -28.25 -11.11 -0.70
CA VAL A 448 -26.84 -11.47 -0.49
C VAL A 448 -26.01 -10.78 -1.57
N LEU A 449 -24.88 -10.19 -1.17
CA LEU A 449 -23.85 -9.64 -2.04
C LEU A 449 -22.66 -10.59 -2.03
N GLU A 450 -22.24 -11.05 -3.19
CA GLU A 450 -21.02 -11.83 -3.39
C GLU A 450 -20.01 -10.97 -4.15
N GLU A 451 -18.84 -10.74 -3.54
CA GLU A 451 -17.67 -10.15 -4.21
C GLU A 451 -16.80 -11.30 -4.74
N THR A 452 -16.35 -11.17 -5.99
CA THR A 452 -15.35 -12.07 -6.57
C THR A 452 -14.14 -11.25 -7.00
N GLY A 453 -12.98 -11.56 -6.42
CA GLY A 453 -11.71 -10.92 -6.74
C GLY A 453 -11.06 -11.46 -8.02
N PRO A 454 -9.94 -10.86 -8.46
CA PRO A 454 -9.26 -11.20 -9.72
C PRO A 454 -8.73 -12.64 -9.76
N ASN A 455 -8.50 -13.25 -8.61
CA ASN A 455 -8.03 -14.63 -8.48
C ASN A 455 -9.19 -15.65 -8.26
N GLY A 456 -10.44 -15.19 -8.35
CA GLY A 456 -11.62 -16.02 -8.09
C GLY A 456 -11.98 -16.14 -6.60
N ASP A 457 -11.27 -15.45 -5.71
CA ASP A 457 -11.58 -15.41 -4.28
C ASP A 457 -12.96 -14.79 -4.05
N LYS A 458 -13.79 -15.45 -3.24
CA LYS A 458 -15.15 -15.02 -2.99
C LYS A 458 -15.35 -14.55 -1.55
N ALA A 459 -16.06 -13.43 -1.39
CA ALA A 459 -16.53 -12.93 -0.10
C ALA A 459 -18.04 -12.68 -0.15
N THR A 460 -18.76 -13.21 0.83
CA THR A 460 -20.23 -13.13 0.89
C THR A 460 -20.68 -12.22 2.02
N TYR A 461 -21.58 -11.31 1.71
CA TYR A 461 -22.16 -10.35 2.65
C TYR A 461 -23.68 -10.48 2.63
N ARG A 462 -24.30 -10.40 3.81
CA ARG A 462 -25.76 -10.40 3.95
C ARG A 462 -26.26 -8.99 4.16
N ARG A 463 -27.37 -8.64 3.52
CA ARG A 463 -28.03 -7.37 3.74
C ARG A 463 -28.49 -7.27 5.20
N VAL A 464 -28.21 -6.15 5.84
CA VAL A 464 -28.64 -5.87 7.21
C VAL A 464 -29.73 -4.78 7.23
N PRO A 465 -30.70 -4.85 8.15
CA PRO A 465 -31.75 -3.86 8.23
C PRO A 465 -31.20 -2.51 8.68
N ALA A 466 -31.81 -1.43 8.19
CA ALA A 466 -31.49 -0.08 8.63
C ALA A 466 -31.67 0.06 10.15
N PRO A 467 -30.80 0.81 10.83
CA PRO A 467 -30.88 0.95 12.29
C PRO A 467 -32.08 1.79 12.68
N LYS A 468 -32.73 1.42 13.79
CA LYS A 468 -33.73 2.25 14.46
C LYS A 468 -33.01 3.09 15.52
N THR A 469 -32.46 4.23 15.16
CA THR A 469 -31.78 5.13 16.10
C THR A 469 -32.66 6.32 16.47
N ASN A 470 -32.68 6.66 17.76
CA ASN A 470 -33.25 7.90 18.28
C ASN A 470 -32.29 8.45 19.36
N ALA A 471 -32.58 9.65 19.85
CA ALA A 471 -31.71 10.31 20.84
C ALA A 471 -31.49 9.46 22.10
N GLN A 472 -32.51 8.72 22.56
CA GLN A 472 -32.43 7.88 23.75
C GLN A 472 -31.53 6.66 23.51
N THR A 473 -31.64 6.00 22.35
CA THR A 473 -30.77 4.87 21.98
C THR A 473 -29.33 5.32 21.83
N LEU A 474 -29.07 6.49 21.21
CA LEU A 474 -27.71 7.04 21.06
C LEU A 474 -27.10 7.41 22.42
N ALA A 475 -27.88 8.02 23.34
CA ALA A 475 -27.43 8.32 24.70
C ALA A 475 -26.96 7.08 25.47
N GLY A 476 -27.52 5.90 25.20
CA GLY A 476 -27.12 4.63 25.80
C GLY A 476 -25.68 4.20 25.47
N PHE A 477 -25.12 4.69 24.37
CA PHE A 477 -23.73 4.41 23.94
C PHE A 477 -22.74 5.44 24.47
N ALA A 478 -23.17 6.59 24.99
CA ALA A 478 -22.32 7.65 25.50
C ALA A 478 -21.47 7.16 26.69
N GLY A 479 -20.24 7.64 26.77
CA GLY A 479 -19.30 7.33 27.85
C GLY A 479 -17.86 7.27 27.40
N ASP A 480 -16.98 6.98 28.32
CA ASP A 480 -15.56 6.80 28.09
C ASP A 480 -15.25 5.31 27.84
N TYR A 481 -14.45 5.04 26.81
CA TYR A 481 -14.02 3.70 26.40
C TYR A 481 -12.50 3.66 26.34
N VAL A 482 -11.90 2.77 27.12
CA VAL A 482 -10.44 2.71 27.35
C VAL A 482 -9.85 1.50 26.66
N SER A 483 -8.70 1.69 26.04
CA SER A 483 -7.85 0.63 25.53
C SER A 483 -6.47 0.70 26.18
N ASP A 484 -6.13 -0.32 27.00
CA ASP A 484 -4.79 -0.46 27.55
C ASP A 484 -3.76 -0.84 26.47
N GLU A 485 -4.16 -1.50 25.38
CA GLU A 485 -3.29 -1.88 24.28
C GLU A 485 -2.81 -0.64 23.47
N LEU A 486 -3.61 0.40 23.42
CA LEU A 486 -3.27 1.66 22.72
C LEU A 486 -2.91 2.80 23.66
N ASP A 487 -3.17 2.65 24.96
CA ASP A 487 -3.06 3.71 25.96
C ASP A 487 -3.87 4.95 25.55
N VAL A 488 -5.16 4.73 25.25
CA VAL A 488 -6.06 5.78 24.76
C VAL A 488 -7.45 5.63 25.32
N THR A 489 -8.10 6.75 25.57
CA THR A 489 -9.52 6.83 25.90
C THR A 489 -10.29 7.50 24.77
N TRP A 490 -11.33 6.82 24.28
CA TRP A 490 -12.32 7.37 23.37
C TRP A 490 -13.52 7.85 24.18
N ARG A 491 -13.82 9.13 24.09
CA ARG A 491 -15.06 9.66 24.62
C ARG A 491 -16.12 9.65 23.53
N ILE A 492 -17.21 8.91 23.78
CA ILE A 492 -18.34 8.80 22.86
C ILE A 492 -19.45 9.74 23.34
N GLU A 493 -19.89 10.66 22.48
CA GLU A 493 -20.92 11.65 22.78
C GLU A 493 -21.98 11.71 21.67
N PRO A 494 -23.27 11.83 22.01
CA PRO A 494 -24.31 12.15 21.03
C PRO A 494 -24.16 13.60 20.55
N ARG A 495 -24.19 13.80 19.22
CA ARG A 495 -24.13 15.13 18.61
C ARG A 495 -24.87 15.13 17.28
N GLY A 496 -25.86 16.02 17.11
CA GLY A 496 -26.53 16.21 15.82
C GLY A 496 -27.19 14.95 15.26
N GLY A 497 -27.77 14.09 16.11
CA GLY A 497 -28.40 12.84 15.68
C GLY A 497 -27.44 11.68 15.37
N ASN A 498 -26.14 11.86 15.59
CA ASN A 498 -25.09 10.86 15.46
C ASN A 498 -24.33 10.66 16.78
N LEU A 499 -23.43 9.69 16.82
CA LEU A 499 -22.40 9.61 17.84
C LEU A 499 -21.10 10.21 17.30
N VAL A 500 -20.29 10.76 18.19
CA VAL A 500 -18.98 11.31 17.87
C VAL A 500 -17.93 10.72 18.80
N ILE A 501 -16.81 10.29 18.24
CA ILE A 501 -15.61 9.89 19.00
C ILE A 501 -14.72 11.12 19.18
N ARG A 502 -14.40 11.43 20.43
CA ARG A 502 -13.35 12.40 20.80
C ARG A 502 -12.15 11.64 21.33
N ARG A 503 -10.96 12.00 20.84
CA ARG A 503 -9.70 11.33 21.19
C ARG A 503 -8.54 12.32 21.09
N GLY A 504 -8.03 12.76 22.24
CA GLY A 504 -6.92 13.72 22.30
C GLY A 504 -7.23 15.04 21.58
N ALA A 505 -6.22 15.60 20.91
CA ALA A 505 -6.26 16.90 20.23
C ALA A 505 -6.54 16.81 18.72
N VAL A 506 -6.87 15.61 18.21
CA VAL A 506 -7.20 15.42 16.79
C VAL A 506 -8.68 15.66 16.51
N PRO A 507 -9.08 15.90 15.25
CA PRO A 507 -10.48 16.11 14.90
C PRO A 507 -11.39 14.99 15.37
N ASP A 508 -12.58 15.36 15.79
CA ASP A 508 -13.67 14.45 16.17
C ASP A 508 -14.06 13.55 14.99
N VAL A 509 -14.41 12.30 15.29
CA VAL A 509 -14.84 11.32 14.27
C VAL A 509 -16.32 11.00 14.44
N THR A 510 -17.12 11.25 13.41
CA THR A 510 -18.53 10.92 13.40
C THR A 510 -18.75 9.43 13.16
N LEU A 511 -19.60 8.82 13.99
CA LEU A 511 -20.10 7.47 13.87
C LEU A 511 -21.48 7.51 13.20
N GLN A 512 -21.58 6.98 11.99
CA GLN A 512 -22.83 6.87 11.26
C GLN A 512 -23.50 5.52 11.55
N PRO A 513 -24.75 5.48 12.02
CA PRO A 513 -25.42 4.23 12.30
C PRO A 513 -25.66 3.42 11.02
N VAL A 514 -25.41 2.10 11.08
CA VAL A 514 -25.53 1.19 9.92
C VAL A 514 -26.56 0.10 10.15
N PHE A 515 -26.47 -0.62 11.27
CA PHE A 515 -27.47 -1.58 11.75
C PHE A 515 -27.35 -1.70 13.28
N ALA A 516 -28.21 -2.50 13.91
CA ALA A 516 -28.28 -2.57 15.37
C ALA A 516 -26.90 -2.49 16.06
N GLU A 517 -26.69 -1.46 16.88
CA GLU A 517 -25.47 -1.22 17.69
C GLU A 517 -24.16 -1.10 16.88
N THR A 518 -24.24 -1.02 15.55
CA THR A 518 -23.09 -0.97 14.64
C THR A 518 -23.08 0.33 13.86
N PHE A 519 -21.92 0.96 13.81
CA PHE A 519 -21.68 2.27 13.20
C PHE A 519 -20.48 2.18 12.24
N SER A 520 -20.52 2.95 11.17
CA SER A 520 -19.37 3.18 10.29
C SER A 520 -18.69 4.50 10.60
N SER A 521 -17.39 4.56 10.37
CA SER A 521 -16.57 5.77 10.52
C SER A 521 -15.32 5.69 9.65
N PRO A 522 -14.57 6.79 9.48
CA PRO A 522 -13.23 6.76 8.89
C PRO A 522 -12.24 5.84 9.61
N LEU A 523 -12.47 5.52 10.89
CA LEU A 523 -11.66 4.55 11.65
C LEU A 523 -12.09 3.10 11.42
N GLY A 524 -13.09 2.85 10.58
CA GLY A 524 -13.67 1.54 10.35
C GLY A 524 -15.04 1.35 10.99
N VAL A 525 -15.43 0.10 11.20
CA VAL A 525 -16.72 -0.28 11.80
C VAL A 525 -16.58 -0.35 13.32
N VAL A 526 -17.44 0.35 14.03
CA VAL A 526 -17.53 0.35 15.50
C VAL A 526 -18.81 -0.35 15.92
N ARG A 527 -18.70 -1.41 16.71
CA ARG A 527 -19.84 -2.18 17.20
C ARG A 527 -19.83 -2.17 18.73
N PHE A 528 -20.94 -1.71 19.32
CA PHE A 528 -21.14 -1.75 20.78
C PHE A 528 -21.63 -3.13 21.19
N VAL A 529 -21.12 -3.61 22.32
CA VAL A 529 -21.46 -4.93 22.87
C VAL A 529 -22.15 -4.75 24.21
N ARG A 530 -23.34 -5.40 24.35
CA ARG A 530 -24.09 -5.43 25.60
C ARG A 530 -23.93 -6.75 26.32
N VAL A 531 -23.87 -6.65 27.65
CA VAL A 531 -23.99 -7.77 28.57
C VAL A 531 -25.08 -7.40 29.56
N ASN A 532 -26.08 -8.25 29.73
CA ASN A 532 -27.23 -8.00 30.58
C ASN A 532 -27.89 -6.63 30.34
N GLY A 533 -28.11 -6.27 29.07
CA GLY A 533 -28.74 -5.02 28.66
C GLY A 533 -27.88 -3.75 28.76
N ARG A 534 -26.68 -3.82 29.34
CA ARG A 534 -25.75 -2.68 29.49
C ARG A 534 -24.62 -2.76 28.48
N VAL A 535 -24.28 -1.64 27.86
CA VAL A 535 -23.09 -1.52 26.99
C VAL A 535 -21.84 -1.62 27.87
N THR A 536 -21.02 -2.63 27.64
CA THR A 536 -19.80 -2.91 28.43
C THR A 536 -18.50 -2.62 27.67
N ARG A 537 -18.54 -2.68 26.34
CA ARG A 537 -17.38 -2.45 25.49
C ARG A 537 -17.83 -2.06 24.07
N LEU A 538 -16.90 -1.54 23.32
CA LEU A 538 -17.02 -1.47 21.85
C LEU A 538 -15.90 -2.28 21.20
N VAL A 539 -16.17 -2.74 19.99
CA VAL A 539 -15.25 -3.50 19.14
C VAL A 539 -15.07 -2.76 17.83
N VAL A 540 -13.82 -2.64 17.38
CA VAL A 540 -13.47 -1.94 16.14
C VAL A 540 -12.93 -2.94 15.13
N GLY A 541 -13.46 -2.86 13.89
CA GLY A 541 -12.93 -3.52 12.71
C GLY A 541 -12.42 -2.47 11.73
N ALA A 542 -11.11 -2.33 11.57
CA ALA A 542 -10.47 -1.31 10.73
C ALA A 542 -9.62 -1.98 9.63
N GLY A 543 -10.26 -2.66 8.69
CA GLY A 543 -9.60 -3.32 7.57
C GLY A 543 -8.59 -4.39 7.99
N ARG A 544 -7.35 -3.97 8.33
CA ARG A 544 -6.25 -4.86 8.75
C ARG A 544 -6.12 -5.00 10.27
N VAL A 545 -7.09 -4.50 11.02
CA VAL A 545 -7.24 -4.69 12.46
C VAL A 545 -8.65 -5.20 12.70
N THR A 546 -8.79 -6.41 13.22
CA THR A 546 -10.09 -7.04 13.47
C THR A 546 -10.29 -7.29 14.96
N GLY A 547 -11.54 -7.18 15.42
CA GLY A 547 -11.91 -7.53 16.79
C GLY A 547 -11.22 -6.70 17.88
N PHE A 548 -10.76 -5.48 17.57
CA PHE A 548 -10.07 -4.64 18.54
C PHE A 548 -11.04 -4.06 19.56
N SER A 549 -10.78 -4.23 20.86
CA SER A 549 -11.75 -3.94 21.91
C SER A 549 -11.36 -2.77 22.80
N PHE A 550 -12.31 -1.89 23.08
CA PHE A 550 -12.23 -0.87 24.12
C PHE A 550 -13.24 -1.18 25.21
N ARG A 551 -12.80 -1.23 26.44
CA ARG A 551 -13.64 -1.45 27.63
C ARG A 551 -14.34 -0.13 28.01
N ARG A 552 -15.64 -0.16 28.28
CA ARG A 552 -16.33 1.00 28.85
C ARG A 552 -15.80 1.27 30.27
N ALA A 553 -15.41 2.51 30.56
CA ALA A 553 -15.02 2.90 31.90
C ALA A 553 -16.22 2.79 32.85
N SER A 554 -16.00 2.32 34.07
CA SER A 554 -16.99 2.44 35.14
C SER A 554 -17.22 3.93 35.43
N ARG A 555 -18.46 4.34 35.63
CA ARG A 555 -18.72 5.62 36.29
C ARG A 555 -18.50 5.37 37.79
N ASP A 556 -17.41 5.90 38.31
CA ASP A 556 -17.25 6.03 39.76
C ASP A 556 -18.33 6.96 40.30
#